data_685acf7d1b99592e8034c60b735f5379
#
_entry.id   685acf7d1b99592e8034c60b735f5379
#
_cell.length_a   1.000
_cell.length_b   1.000
_cell.length_c   1.000
_cell.angle_alpha   90.00
_cell.angle_beta   90.00
_cell.angle_gamma   90.00
#
_symmetry.space_group_name_H-M   'P 1'
#
loop_
_entity.id
_entity.type
_entity.pdbx_description
1 polymer ?
#
loop_
_entity_poly.entity_id
_entity_poly.type
_entity_poly.pdbx_seq_one_letter_code
_entity_poly.pdbx_strand_id
1 'polypeptide(L)'
;MDYWRHQVFCLVTHRYKKGELVENEEVQNVSDTGDFPAYDAEAIETKWQRVWEEQNLYKTEEDSSRPKKYVLEMFPYPSGDLHMGHARNYTIGDAMARQARMRGFDVLHPMGFDAFGLPAENAAIKHNTQPSVWTHKNIDQAVKTMFRMGFAYDKDRMFNTCDAEYYKWGQWIFLKMLEKGLVYRATSPVNWCPNDKTVLAN
;
A
#
# COMPACT_ATOMS: atom_id res chain seq x y z
N MET A 1 23.91 1.66 -20.93
CA MET A 1 23.34 2.31 -19.73
C MET A 1 22.87 3.74 -20.00
N ASP A 2 22.96 4.23 -21.22
CA ASP A 2 22.73 5.66 -21.56
C ASP A 2 21.36 5.98 -22.20
N TYR A 3 20.52 4.96 -22.37
CA TYR A 3 19.23 5.15 -23.07
C TYR A 3 18.15 5.86 -22.23
N TRP A 4 18.25 5.84 -20.90
CA TRP A 4 17.25 6.43 -20.00
C TRP A 4 17.50 7.89 -19.61
N ARG A 5 18.72 8.41 -19.83
CA ARG A 5 19.04 9.82 -19.51
C ARG A 5 18.37 10.83 -20.43
N HIS A 6 18.03 10.44 -21.66
CA HIS A 6 17.50 11.37 -22.65
C HIS A 6 15.98 11.53 -22.67
N GLN A 7 15.22 10.59 -22.07
CA GLN A 7 13.75 10.65 -22.13
C GLN A 7 13.08 11.41 -20.95
N VAL A 8 13.75 11.58 -19.83
CA VAL A 8 13.17 12.27 -18.66
C VAL A 8 13.14 13.78 -18.84
N PHE A 9 14.03 14.34 -19.65
CA PHE A 9 14.09 15.80 -19.88
C PHE A 9 13.08 16.31 -20.92
N CYS A 10 12.54 15.46 -21.76
CA CYS A 10 11.64 15.88 -22.85
C CYS A 10 10.18 16.12 -22.41
N LEU A 11 9.79 15.69 -21.20
CA LEU A 11 8.40 15.77 -20.72
C LEU A 11 8.06 17.07 -19.97
N VAL A 12 9.02 17.93 -19.68
CA VAL A 12 8.80 19.12 -18.84
C VAL A 12 8.62 20.40 -19.67
N THR A 13 8.87 20.41 -20.96
CA THR A 13 8.92 21.63 -21.77
C THR A 13 7.72 21.91 -22.69
N HIS A 14 6.68 21.07 -22.71
CA HIS A 14 5.51 21.32 -23.54
C HIS A 14 4.42 22.07 -22.76
N ARG A 15 4.30 23.38 -23.00
CA ARG A 15 3.12 24.16 -22.59
C ARG A 15 2.05 24.06 -23.65
N TYR A 16 0.90 23.50 -23.32
CA TYR A 16 -0.29 23.58 -24.14
C TYR A 16 -1.01 24.92 -23.93
N LYS A 17 -1.18 25.67 -24.98
CA LYS A 17 -2.08 26.83 -25.01
C LYS A 17 -3.10 26.60 -26.12
N LYS A 18 -4.37 26.39 -25.73
CA LYS A 18 -5.53 26.25 -26.63
C LYS A 18 -5.40 25.19 -27.75
N GLY A 19 -4.85 24.00 -27.44
CA GLY A 19 -4.93 22.87 -28.38
C GLY A 19 -3.90 22.86 -29.51
N GLU A 20 -2.96 23.81 -29.56
CA GLU A 20 -1.86 23.81 -30.52
C GLU A 20 -0.52 23.58 -29.85
N LEU A 21 0.32 22.75 -30.46
CA LEU A 21 1.71 22.56 -30.10
C LEU A 21 2.48 23.84 -30.44
N VAL A 22 2.99 24.54 -29.44
CA VAL A 22 3.94 25.65 -29.67
C VAL A 22 5.32 25.04 -29.67
N GLU A 23 5.93 24.95 -30.84
CA GLU A 23 7.37 24.69 -30.98
C GLU A 23 8.13 25.90 -30.43
N ASN A 24 8.85 25.74 -29.32
CA ASN A 24 9.78 26.75 -28.88
C ASN A 24 11.03 26.65 -29.73
N GLU A 25 11.26 27.67 -30.52
CA GLU A 25 12.58 27.93 -31.11
C GLU A 25 13.59 28.18 -29.99
N GLU A 26 14.76 27.54 -30.13
CA GLU A 26 15.91 27.56 -29.21
C GLU A 26 15.83 26.67 -27.96
N VAL A 27 15.96 25.37 -28.18
CA VAL A 27 16.64 24.53 -27.18
C VAL A 27 18.13 24.85 -27.32
N GLN A 28 18.63 25.79 -26.52
CA GLN A 28 20.08 25.93 -26.35
C GLN A 28 20.61 24.58 -25.89
N ASN A 29 21.53 24.02 -26.67
CA ASN A 29 22.36 22.89 -26.26
C ASN A 29 23.10 23.30 -24.98
N VAL A 30 22.54 23.00 -23.82
CA VAL A 30 23.25 23.06 -22.56
C VAL A 30 24.28 21.95 -22.64
N SER A 31 25.51 22.33 -22.98
CA SER A 31 26.66 21.43 -22.89
C SER A 31 26.72 20.92 -21.46
N ASP A 32 26.64 19.60 -21.31
CA ASP A 32 26.61 18.84 -20.05
C ASP A 32 27.99 18.87 -19.38
N THR A 33 28.42 20.05 -18.96
CA THR A 33 29.65 20.28 -18.18
C THR A 33 29.39 21.09 -16.91
N GLY A 34 28.16 21.12 -16.47
CA GLY A 34 27.80 21.62 -15.14
C GLY A 34 28.13 20.59 -14.06
N ASP A 35 28.86 21.02 -13.07
CA ASP A 35 29.20 20.27 -11.86
C ASP A 35 27.91 20.07 -11.02
N PHE A 36 26.99 19.24 -11.52
CA PHE A 36 25.78 18.89 -10.77
C PHE A 36 26.18 17.93 -9.64
N PRO A 37 25.80 18.20 -8.40
CA PRO A 37 26.07 17.28 -7.31
C PRO A 37 25.51 15.89 -7.62
N ALA A 38 26.23 14.84 -7.25
CA ALA A 38 25.76 13.49 -7.41
C ALA A 38 24.37 13.32 -6.75
N TYR A 39 23.50 12.54 -7.39
CA TYR A 39 22.17 12.28 -6.86
C TYR A 39 22.27 11.52 -5.54
N ASP A 40 21.87 12.17 -4.45
CA ASP A 40 21.78 11.56 -3.12
C ASP A 40 20.33 11.09 -2.89
N ALA A 41 20.08 9.80 -3.16
CA ALA A 41 18.76 9.21 -3.03
C ALA A 41 18.24 9.30 -1.60
N GLU A 42 19.07 9.03 -0.59
CA GLU A 42 18.65 9.00 0.82
C GLU A 42 18.21 10.40 1.30
N ALA A 43 19.00 11.41 1.02
CA ALA A 43 18.67 12.78 1.40
C ALA A 43 17.41 13.29 0.69
N ILE A 44 17.28 13.02 -0.61
CA ILE A 44 16.15 13.50 -1.44
C ILE A 44 14.87 12.77 -1.06
N GLU A 45 14.88 11.45 -0.96
CA GLU A 45 13.70 10.65 -0.59
C GLU A 45 13.20 10.99 0.81
N THR A 46 14.09 11.07 1.78
CA THR A 46 13.74 11.44 3.17
C THR A 46 13.12 12.83 3.23
N LYS A 47 13.69 13.81 2.50
CA LYS A 47 13.14 15.15 2.41
C LYS A 47 11.71 15.15 1.89
N TRP A 48 11.45 14.47 0.77
CA TRP A 48 10.13 14.47 0.14
C TRP A 48 9.09 13.67 0.92
N GLN A 49 9.47 12.54 1.51
CA GLN A 49 8.58 11.77 2.39
C GLN A 49 8.10 12.62 3.57
N ARG A 50 9.00 13.41 4.18
CA ARG A 50 8.63 14.35 5.24
C ARG A 50 7.68 15.44 4.75
N VAL A 51 7.94 16.04 3.60
CA VAL A 51 7.06 17.09 3.02
C VAL A 51 5.66 16.52 2.74
N TRP A 52 5.56 15.31 2.19
CA TRP A 52 4.27 14.67 1.92
C TRP A 52 3.49 14.38 3.21
N GLU A 53 4.19 14.02 4.26
CA GLU A 53 3.59 13.79 5.59
C GLU A 53 3.08 15.08 6.23
N GLU A 54 3.91 16.11 6.27
CA GLU A 54 3.56 17.44 6.82
C GLU A 54 2.35 18.06 6.09
N GLN A 55 2.23 17.84 4.79
CA GLN A 55 1.13 18.32 3.97
C GLN A 55 -0.11 17.41 3.97
N ASN A 56 -0.05 16.24 4.61
CA ASN A 56 -1.09 15.21 4.53
C ASN A 56 -1.51 14.91 3.08
N LEU A 57 -0.53 14.86 2.16
CA LEU A 57 -0.76 14.85 0.71
C LEU A 57 -1.64 13.70 0.23
N TYR A 58 -1.62 12.58 0.93
CA TYR A 58 -2.32 11.36 0.53
C TYR A 58 -3.61 11.09 1.30
N LYS A 59 -3.98 12.01 2.19
CA LYS A 59 -5.24 11.92 2.93
C LYS A 59 -6.44 12.05 2.00
N THR A 60 -7.42 11.18 2.19
CA THR A 60 -8.69 11.20 1.46
C THR A 60 -9.67 12.16 2.14
N GLU A 61 -10.30 13.02 1.36
CA GLU A 61 -11.33 13.95 1.86
C GLU A 61 -12.71 13.34 1.66
N GLU A 62 -13.51 13.23 2.74
CA GLU A 62 -14.83 12.60 2.68
C GLU A 62 -15.83 13.44 1.84
N ASP A 63 -15.84 14.74 2.06
CA ASP A 63 -16.80 15.69 1.45
C ASP A 63 -16.24 16.45 0.25
N SER A 64 -15.16 15.95 -0.36
CA SER A 64 -14.59 16.57 -1.53
C SER A 64 -15.57 16.53 -2.72
N SER A 65 -15.71 17.66 -3.44
CA SER A 65 -16.45 17.74 -4.71
C SER A 65 -15.70 17.13 -5.89
N ARG A 66 -14.46 16.73 -5.71
CA ARG A 66 -13.64 16.07 -6.73
C ARG A 66 -14.19 14.68 -7.05
N PRO A 67 -14.06 14.20 -8.31
CA PRO A 67 -14.44 12.84 -8.66
C PRO A 67 -13.64 11.83 -7.81
N LYS A 68 -14.35 10.83 -7.29
CA LYS A 68 -13.76 9.82 -6.39
C LYS A 68 -13.09 8.69 -7.18
N LYS A 69 -11.95 8.22 -6.66
CA LYS A 69 -11.26 7.03 -7.16
C LYS A 69 -10.87 6.15 -5.99
N TYR A 70 -11.19 4.86 -6.07
CA TYR A 70 -10.77 3.85 -5.12
C TYR A 70 -9.69 2.97 -5.74
N VAL A 71 -8.53 2.86 -5.08
CA VAL A 71 -7.42 2.00 -5.48
C VAL A 71 -7.16 1.05 -4.32
N LEU A 72 -7.26 -0.25 -4.58
CA LEU A 72 -7.12 -1.30 -3.58
C LEU A 72 -6.13 -2.34 -4.06
N GLU A 73 -5.19 -2.70 -3.20
CA GLU A 73 -4.32 -3.85 -3.35
C GLU A 73 -4.67 -4.93 -2.33
N MET A 74 -4.16 -6.12 -2.56
CA MET A 74 -4.29 -7.24 -1.63
C MET A 74 -3.43 -6.99 -0.38
N PHE A 75 -4.04 -7.10 0.79
CA PHE A 75 -3.36 -6.89 2.07
C PHE A 75 -2.36 -8.02 2.35
N PRO A 76 -1.17 -7.69 2.86
CA PRO A 76 -0.19 -8.71 3.21
C PRO A 76 -0.56 -9.43 4.53
N TYR A 77 -0.11 -10.66 4.65
CA TYR A 77 -0.06 -11.36 5.93
C TYR A 77 1.13 -10.86 6.75
N PRO A 78 0.97 -10.48 8.01
CA PRO A 78 2.07 -10.03 8.87
C PRO A 78 2.81 -11.21 9.53
N SER A 79 3.11 -12.25 8.75
CA SER A 79 3.85 -13.44 9.22
C SER A 79 5.37 -13.31 9.08
N GLY A 80 5.85 -12.27 8.42
CA GLY A 80 7.26 -11.98 8.19
C GLY A 80 7.45 -10.68 7.40
N ASP A 81 8.65 -10.49 6.87
CA ASP A 81 9.01 -9.31 6.09
C ASP A 81 8.31 -9.26 4.73
N LEU A 82 8.15 -8.02 4.21
CA LEU A 82 7.70 -7.81 2.84
C LEU A 82 8.75 -8.32 1.85
N HIS A 83 8.30 -8.96 0.78
CA HIS A 83 9.17 -9.48 -0.28
C HIS A 83 8.89 -8.78 -1.62
N MET A 84 9.70 -9.08 -2.64
CA MET A 84 9.61 -8.45 -3.97
C MET A 84 8.23 -8.60 -4.63
N GLY A 85 7.46 -9.66 -4.33
CA GLY A 85 6.09 -9.81 -4.79
C GLY A 85 5.17 -8.72 -4.25
N HIS A 86 5.30 -8.38 -2.96
CA HIS A 86 4.60 -7.25 -2.35
C HIS A 86 5.03 -5.92 -2.98
N ALA A 87 6.34 -5.68 -3.12
CA ALA A 87 6.86 -4.48 -3.75
C ALA A 87 6.30 -4.26 -5.15
N ARG A 88 6.28 -5.32 -5.98
CA ARG A 88 5.71 -5.26 -7.34
C ARG A 88 4.23 -4.90 -7.32
N ASN A 89 3.43 -5.59 -6.49
CA ASN A 89 1.99 -5.36 -6.41
C ASN A 89 1.68 -3.92 -5.99
N TYR A 90 2.29 -3.46 -4.90
CA TYR A 90 2.02 -2.16 -4.29
C TYR A 90 2.55 -1.00 -5.13
N THR A 91 3.66 -1.17 -5.84
CA THR A 91 4.17 -0.14 -6.77
C THR A 91 3.21 0.11 -7.93
N ILE A 92 2.53 -0.92 -8.43
CA ILE A 92 1.54 -0.76 -9.50
C ILE A 92 0.35 0.07 -9.01
N GLY A 93 -0.22 -0.28 -7.86
CA GLY A 93 -1.34 0.46 -7.27
C GLY A 93 -0.95 1.88 -6.87
N ASP A 94 0.24 2.06 -6.30
CA ASP A 94 0.78 3.39 -5.96
C ASP A 94 0.91 4.30 -7.19
N ALA A 95 1.43 3.78 -8.29
CA ALA A 95 1.52 4.52 -9.55
C ALA A 95 0.13 4.94 -10.07
N MET A 96 -0.87 4.04 -9.98
CA MET A 96 -2.25 4.33 -10.37
C MET A 96 -2.89 5.40 -9.45
N ALA A 97 -2.67 5.30 -8.15
CA ALA A 97 -3.18 6.26 -7.17
C ALA A 97 -2.59 7.66 -7.37
N ARG A 98 -1.28 7.74 -7.56
CA ARG A 98 -0.59 9.01 -7.87
C ARG A 98 -1.07 9.62 -9.18
N GLN A 99 -1.16 8.83 -10.23
CA GLN A 99 -1.67 9.29 -11.53
C GLN A 99 -3.09 9.82 -11.42
N ALA A 100 -3.97 9.14 -10.69
CA ALA A 100 -5.33 9.61 -10.47
C ALA A 100 -5.37 10.95 -9.70
N ARG A 101 -4.56 11.11 -8.63
CA ARG A 101 -4.44 12.38 -7.90
C ARG A 101 -3.95 13.51 -8.81
N MET A 102 -2.94 13.27 -9.64
CA MET A 102 -2.44 14.25 -10.61
C MET A 102 -3.51 14.66 -11.63
N ARG A 103 -4.48 13.80 -11.91
CA ARG A 103 -5.63 14.11 -12.77
C ARG A 103 -6.80 14.78 -12.04
N GLY A 104 -6.64 15.13 -10.77
CA GLY A 104 -7.64 15.86 -9.98
C GLY A 104 -8.68 14.98 -9.28
N PHE A 105 -8.48 13.65 -9.22
CA PHE A 105 -9.35 12.78 -8.45
C PHE A 105 -9.03 12.90 -6.95
N ASP A 106 -10.05 12.73 -6.12
CA ASP A 106 -9.89 12.41 -4.72
C ASP A 106 -9.77 10.90 -4.59
N VAL A 107 -8.61 10.45 -4.10
CA VAL A 107 -8.23 9.04 -4.18
C VAL A 107 -8.22 8.39 -2.80
N LEU A 108 -9.13 7.45 -2.58
CA LEU A 108 -9.05 6.53 -1.46
C LEU A 108 -8.06 5.40 -1.79
N HIS A 109 -6.91 5.42 -1.14
CA HIS A 109 -5.84 4.42 -1.28
C HIS A 109 -5.47 3.88 0.10
N PRO A 110 -6.29 2.98 0.66
CA PRO A 110 -6.07 2.41 1.98
C PRO A 110 -5.05 1.27 1.91
N MET A 111 -4.50 0.92 3.06
CA MET A 111 -3.72 -0.29 3.27
C MET A 111 -4.16 -0.97 4.56
N GLY A 112 -4.12 -2.28 4.58
CA GLY A 112 -4.41 -3.07 5.77
C GLY A 112 -3.48 -4.26 5.90
N PHE A 113 -3.67 -5.04 6.97
CA PHE A 113 -2.97 -6.29 7.19
C PHE A 113 -3.98 -7.40 7.48
N ASP A 114 -3.89 -8.49 6.71
CA ASP A 114 -4.67 -9.71 6.96
C ASP A 114 -4.00 -10.50 8.09
N ALA A 115 -4.38 -10.16 9.32
CA ALA A 115 -3.59 -10.43 10.52
C ALA A 115 -4.11 -11.60 11.37
N PHE A 116 -5.14 -12.29 10.93
CA PHE A 116 -5.62 -13.54 11.54
C PHE A 116 -5.07 -14.78 10.83
N GLY A 117 -5.06 -15.90 11.53
CA GLY A 117 -4.88 -17.23 10.97
C GLY A 117 -3.62 -17.95 11.40
N LEU A 118 -3.54 -19.21 10.99
CA LEU A 118 -2.48 -20.16 11.33
C LEU A 118 -1.06 -19.69 11.00
N PRO A 119 -0.77 -18.96 9.91
CA PRO A 119 0.59 -18.51 9.63
C PRO A 119 1.19 -17.65 10.74
N ALA A 120 0.42 -16.72 11.29
CA ALA A 120 0.86 -15.87 12.39
C ALA A 120 1.00 -16.66 13.71
N GLU A 121 0.05 -17.56 13.98
CA GLU A 121 0.07 -18.43 15.17
C GLU A 121 1.25 -19.40 15.14
N ASN A 122 1.49 -20.08 14.02
CA ASN A 122 2.63 -20.99 13.85
C ASN A 122 3.99 -20.28 13.97
N ALA A 123 4.09 -19.07 13.41
CA ALA A 123 5.29 -18.26 13.55
C ALA A 123 5.52 -17.87 15.03
N ALA A 124 4.47 -17.48 15.75
CA ALA A 124 4.54 -17.15 17.17
C ALA A 124 4.98 -18.35 18.03
N ILE A 125 4.44 -19.54 17.76
CA ILE A 125 4.86 -20.78 18.40
C ILE A 125 6.33 -21.07 18.15
N LYS A 126 6.77 -20.99 16.89
CA LYS A 126 8.16 -21.22 16.48
C LYS A 126 9.14 -20.26 17.18
N HIS A 127 8.73 -19.03 17.39
CA HIS A 127 9.54 -17.98 18.03
C HIS A 127 9.29 -17.85 19.54
N ASN A 128 8.51 -18.76 20.13
CA ASN A 128 8.14 -18.76 21.56
C ASN A 128 7.66 -17.40 22.06
N THR A 129 6.71 -16.82 21.35
CA THR A 129 6.12 -15.52 21.65
C THR A 129 4.59 -15.57 21.54
N GLN A 130 3.90 -14.58 22.04
CA GLN A 130 2.46 -14.49 21.84
C GLN A 130 2.12 -14.07 20.40
N PRO A 131 1.08 -14.65 19.76
CA PRO A 131 0.67 -14.30 18.40
C PRO A 131 0.44 -12.80 18.20
N SER A 132 -0.23 -12.14 19.14
CA SER A 132 -0.47 -10.71 19.09
C SER A 132 0.83 -9.89 19.04
N VAL A 133 1.79 -10.21 19.92
CA VAL A 133 3.09 -9.52 19.98
C VAL A 133 3.86 -9.69 18.67
N TRP A 134 3.92 -10.93 18.16
CA TRP A 134 4.58 -11.24 16.91
C TRP A 134 3.94 -10.51 15.73
N THR A 135 2.62 -10.56 15.64
CA THR A 135 1.84 -9.96 14.55
C THR A 135 2.03 -8.45 14.51
N HIS A 136 1.83 -7.74 15.64
CA HIS A 136 1.98 -6.28 15.65
C HIS A 136 3.43 -5.84 15.39
N LYS A 137 4.43 -6.57 15.87
CA LYS A 137 5.83 -6.30 15.53
C LYS A 137 6.09 -6.37 14.02
N ASN A 138 5.54 -7.38 13.34
CA ASN A 138 5.70 -7.52 11.89
C ASN A 138 4.92 -6.44 11.13
N ILE A 139 3.74 -6.06 11.61
CA ILE A 139 2.96 -4.94 11.05
C ILE A 139 3.79 -3.66 11.12
N ASP A 140 4.33 -3.32 12.29
CA ASP A 140 5.14 -2.12 12.46
C ASP A 140 6.35 -2.09 11.52
N GLN A 141 7.00 -3.24 11.36
CA GLN A 141 8.12 -3.37 10.43
C GLN A 141 7.70 -3.19 8.97
N ALA A 142 6.59 -3.81 8.58
CA ALA A 142 6.05 -3.70 7.23
C ALA A 142 5.62 -2.26 6.91
N VAL A 143 4.95 -1.58 7.85
CA VAL A 143 4.56 -0.17 7.73
C VAL A 143 5.78 0.72 7.51
N LYS A 144 6.84 0.56 8.31
CA LYS A 144 8.10 1.30 8.13
C LYS A 144 8.70 1.07 6.75
N THR A 145 8.68 -0.18 6.28
CA THR A 145 9.19 -0.54 4.94
C THR A 145 8.35 0.13 3.84
N MET A 146 7.02 0.09 3.93
CA MET A 146 6.12 0.71 2.95
C MET A 146 6.35 2.22 2.85
N PHE A 147 6.48 2.91 4.00
CA PHE A 147 6.74 4.35 3.99
C PHE A 147 8.16 4.68 3.56
N ARG A 148 9.15 3.84 3.86
CA ARG A 148 10.52 4.00 3.32
C ARG A 148 10.56 3.85 1.80
N MET A 149 9.71 2.99 1.22
CA MET A 149 9.52 2.88 -0.23
C MET A 149 8.74 4.07 -0.82
N GLY A 150 8.18 4.93 0.01
CA GLY A 150 7.48 6.15 -0.40
C GLY A 150 6.07 5.92 -0.91
N PHE A 151 5.41 4.82 -0.58
CA PHE A 151 4.04 4.55 -1.01
C PHE A 151 3.04 5.59 -0.49
N ALA A 152 2.11 5.96 -1.35
CA ALA A 152 1.12 7.02 -1.17
C ALA A 152 -0.17 6.52 -0.51
N TYR A 153 -0.05 5.70 0.54
CA TYR A 153 -1.20 5.26 1.32
C TYR A 153 -1.73 6.37 2.23
N ASP A 154 -3.04 6.37 2.40
CA ASP A 154 -3.69 7.19 3.41
C ASP A 154 -3.47 6.58 4.79
N LYS A 155 -2.65 7.21 5.62
CA LYS A 155 -2.29 6.73 6.96
C LYS A 155 -3.50 6.62 7.89
N ASP A 156 -4.49 7.50 7.74
CA ASP A 156 -5.71 7.49 8.55
C ASP A 156 -6.66 6.34 8.15
N ARG A 157 -6.40 5.70 7.02
CA ARG A 157 -7.17 4.57 6.48
C ARG A 157 -6.40 3.24 6.53
N MET A 158 -5.34 3.17 7.36
CA MET A 158 -4.66 1.91 7.64
C MET A 158 -5.38 1.16 8.77
N PHE A 159 -5.43 -0.17 8.65
CA PHE A 159 -6.11 -1.02 9.64
C PHE A 159 -5.54 -2.43 9.67
N ASN A 160 -5.81 -3.15 10.75
CA ASN A 160 -5.46 -4.55 10.91
C ASN A 160 -6.73 -5.37 11.12
N THR A 161 -6.89 -6.47 10.41
CA THR A 161 -8.09 -7.30 10.52
C THR A 161 -8.26 -7.93 11.89
N CYS A 162 -7.16 -8.04 12.67
CA CYS A 162 -7.17 -8.55 14.04
C CYS A 162 -7.55 -7.52 15.11
N ASP A 163 -7.72 -6.26 14.76
CA ASP A 163 -8.12 -5.23 15.71
C ASP A 163 -9.64 -5.27 15.95
N ALA A 164 -10.06 -5.06 17.20
CA ALA A 164 -11.46 -5.13 17.60
C ALA A 164 -12.36 -4.18 16.79
N GLU A 165 -11.86 -3.01 16.45
CA GLU A 165 -12.57 -2.02 15.64
C GLU A 165 -12.87 -2.52 14.21
N TYR A 166 -12.08 -3.46 13.70
CA TYR A 166 -12.32 -4.08 12.40
C TYR A 166 -13.22 -5.31 12.52
N TYR A 167 -12.84 -6.30 13.32
CA TYR A 167 -13.57 -7.59 13.33
C TYR A 167 -14.96 -7.52 13.97
N LYS A 168 -15.27 -6.50 14.78
CA LYS A 168 -16.64 -6.29 15.30
C LYS A 168 -17.71 -6.28 14.20
N TRP A 169 -17.37 -5.78 13.03
CA TRP A 169 -18.29 -5.73 11.89
C TRP A 169 -18.57 -7.12 11.30
N GLY A 170 -17.54 -7.98 11.23
CA GLY A 170 -17.73 -9.37 10.85
C GLY A 170 -18.63 -10.13 11.83
N GLN A 171 -18.44 -9.90 13.14
CA GLN A 171 -19.31 -10.45 14.19
C GLN A 171 -20.74 -9.93 14.07
N TRP A 172 -20.92 -8.65 13.81
CA TRP A 172 -22.25 -8.06 13.60
C TRP A 172 -22.96 -8.65 12.39
N ILE A 173 -22.27 -8.81 11.26
CA ILE A 173 -22.81 -9.45 10.06
C ILE A 173 -23.25 -10.90 10.38
N PHE A 174 -22.39 -11.66 11.09
CA PHE A 174 -22.71 -13.02 11.50
C PHE A 174 -24.01 -13.08 12.32
N LEU A 175 -24.17 -12.19 13.31
CA LEU A 175 -25.40 -12.13 14.12
C LEU A 175 -26.63 -11.79 13.27
N LYS A 176 -26.50 -10.88 12.31
CA LYS A 176 -27.62 -10.55 11.40
C LYS A 176 -27.99 -11.72 10.47
N MET A 177 -27.03 -12.51 10.05
CA MET A 177 -27.28 -13.73 9.28
C MET A 177 -27.94 -14.81 10.13
N LEU A 178 -27.50 -14.95 11.39
CA LEU A 178 -28.12 -15.89 12.35
C LEU A 178 -29.58 -15.53 12.65
N GLU A 179 -29.87 -14.24 12.91
CA GLU A 179 -31.24 -13.74 13.11
C GLU A 179 -32.16 -14.07 11.93
N LYS A 180 -31.61 -14.10 10.70
CA LYS A 180 -32.36 -14.43 9.48
C LYS A 180 -32.39 -15.94 9.16
N GLY A 181 -31.83 -16.81 10.00
CA GLY A 181 -31.75 -18.26 9.76
C GLY A 181 -30.83 -18.66 8.60
N LEU A 182 -29.91 -17.75 8.15
CA LEU A 182 -28.97 -18.05 7.09
C LEU A 182 -27.71 -18.77 7.59
N VAL A 183 -27.49 -18.79 8.90
CA VAL A 183 -26.39 -19.49 9.57
C VAL A 183 -26.96 -20.54 10.54
N TYR A 184 -26.40 -21.72 10.52
CA TYR A 184 -26.75 -22.80 11.41
C TYR A 184 -25.51 -23.59 11.84
N ARG A 185 -25.59 -24.29 12.96
CA ARG A 185 -24.53 -25.16 13.46
C ARG A 185 -24.63 -26.55 12.84
N ALA A 186 -23.52 -27.02 12.24
CA ALA A 186 -23.44 -28.37 11.67
C ALA A 186 -22.06 -28.98 11.95
N THR A 187 -21.98 -30.31 11.82
CA THR A 187 -20.72 -31.06 11.85
C THR A 187 -20.29 -31.36 10.41
N SER A 188 -19.04 -31.14 10.10
CA SER A 188 -18.45 -31.45 8.77
C SER A 188 -17.10 -32.14 8.95
N PRO A 189 -16.74 -33.10 8.07
CA PRO A 189 -15.42 -33.71 8.07
C PRO A 189 -14.35 -32.68 7.68
N VAL A 190 -13.16 -32.82 8.28
CA VAL A 190 -12.00 -31.98 7.98
C VAL A 190 -10.78 -32.87 7.70
N ASN A 191 -9.82 -32.36 6.92
CA ASN A 191 -8.53 -33.01 6.73
C ASN A 191 -7.65 -32.73 7.96
N TRP A 192 -7.45 -33.75 8.80
CA TRP A 192 -6.68 -33.60 10.03
C TRP A 192 -5.30 -34.25 9.89
N CYS A 193 -4.23 -33.49 10.22
CA CYS A 193 -2.88 -34.02 10.35
C CYS A 193 -2.59 -34.43 11.81
N PRO A 194 -2.42 -35.72 12.11
CA PRO A 194 -2.14 -36.15 13.48
C PRO A 194 -0.73 -35.80 13.96
N ASN A 195 0.24 -35.61 13.04
CA ASN A 195 1.60 -35.21 13.39
C ASN A 195 1.66 -33.75 13.82
N ASP A 196 1.08 -32.88 13.04
CA ASP A 196 1.08 -31.42 13.28
C ASP A 196 -0.07 -30.99 14.20
N LYS A 197 -0.98 -31.92 14.49
CA LYS A 197 -2.17 -31.68 15.35
C LYS A 197 -3.01 -30.47 14.88
N THR A 198 -3.17 -30.34 13.59
CA THR A 198 -3.89 -29.23 12.95
C THR A 198 -4.74 -29.68 11.78
N VAL A 199 -5.69 -28.84 11.40
CA VAL A 199 -6.48 -29.00 10.16
C VAL A 199 -5.65 -28.50 8.99
N LEU A 200 -5.58 -29.31 7.92
CA LEU A 200 -4.94 -28.94 6.67
C LEU A 200 -5.91 -28.13 5.81
N ALA A 201 -5.34 -27.15 5.09
CA ALA A 201 -6.07 -26.46 4.03
C ALA A 201 -6.36 -27.42 2.86
N ASN A 202 -7.47 -27.19 2.17
CA ASN A 202 -7.84 -27.92 0.97
C ASN A 202 -6.99 -27.46 -0.23
#